data_8c9a53d9a023bf183e6dcb8898b575f8
#
_entry.id   8c9a53d9a023bf183e6dcb8898b575f8
#
_cell.length_a   1.000
_cell.length_b   1.000
_cell.length_c   1.000
_cell.angle_alpha   90.00
_cell.angle_beta   90.00
_cell.angle_gamma   90.00
#
_symmetry.space_group_name_H-M   'P 1'
#
loop_
_entity.id
_entity.type
_entity.pdbx_description
1 polymer ?
#
loop_
_entity_poly.entity_id
_entity_poly.type
_entity_poly.pdbx_seq_one_letter_code
_entity_poly.pdbx_strand_id
1 'polypeptide(L)'
;MLRNIFPNLYSKIDKSEGKIWHGFRPMSADGLPFIGQTKIEGLFVNCGQGHLGWTLAMGSAALLADQIQKKDSDIDIGPYLANRSI
;
A
#
# COMPACT_ATOMS: atom_id res chain seq x y z
N MET A 1 -19.82 4.86 -16.79
CA MET A 1 -18.57 5.68 -16.72
C MET A 1 -17.61 5.37 -17.88
N LEU A 2 -17.18 4.11 -18.07
CA LEU A 2 -16.24 3.75 -19.15
C LEU A 2 -16.72 4.19 -20.52
N ARG A 3 -18.00 3.98 -20.85
CA ARG A 3 -18.60 4.39 -22.12
C ARG A 3 -18.47 5.89 -22.39
N ASN A 4 -18.57 6.72 -21.37
CA ASN A 4 -18.53 8.18 -21.51
C ASN A 4 -17.10 8.71 -21.65
N ILE A 5 -16.13 8.05 -21.03
CA ILE A 5 -14.72 8.48 -21.01
C ILE A 5 -13.94 7.86 -22.17
N PHE A 6 -14.18 6.58 -22.45
CA PHE A 6 -13.46 5.81 -23.46
C PHE A 6 -14.45 5.08 -24.39
N PRO A 7 -15.23 5.79 -25.21
CA PRO A 7 -16.30 5.17 -26.01
C PRO A 7 -15.75 4.13 -27.01
N ASN A 8 -14.59 4.38 -27.60
CA ASN A 8 -13.99 3.44 -28.56
C ASN A 8 -13.50 2.16 -27.88
N LEU A 9 -12.93 2.26 -26.68
CA LEU A 9 -12.53 1.11 -25.88
C LEU A 9 -13.76 0.32 -25.45
N TYR A 10 -14.80 1.01 -24.96
CA TYR A 10 -16.05 0.39 -24.52
C TYR A 10 -16.70 -0.46 -25.61
N SER A 11 -16.70 0.01 -26.88
CA SER A 11 -17.29 -0.72 -28.01
C SER A 11 -16.51 -2.00 -28.36
N LYS A 12 -15.23 -2.09 -28.00
CA LYS A 12 -14.34 -3.22 -28.31
C LYS A 12 -14.28 -4.28 -27.20
N ILE A 13 -14.80 -3.98 -26.02
CA ILE A 13 -14.77 -4.90 -24.87
C ILE A 13 -15.96 -5.84 -24.95
N ASP A 14 -15.71 -7.15 -24.81
CA ASP A 14 -16.76 -8.13 -24.56
C ASP A 14 -17.19 -8.07 -23.10
N LYS A 15 -18.35 -7.46 -22.86
CA LYS A 15 -18.90 -7.27 -21.52
C LYS A 15 -19.36 -8.57 -20.86
N SER A 16 -19.59 -9.62 -21.65
CA SER A 16 -19.96 -10.94 -21.12
C SER A 16 -18.82 -11.62 -20.38
N GLU A 17 -17.56 -11.24 -20.66
CA GLU A 17 -16.36 -11.72 -19.97
C GLU A 17 -16.09 -10.95 -18.64
N GLY A 18 -16.84 -9.91 -18.37
CA GLY A 18 -16.71 -9.13 -17.14
C GLY A 18 -17.06 -9.97 -15.90
N LYS A 19 -16.22 -9.88 -14.86
CA LYS A 19 -16.45 -10.54 -13.57
C LYS A 19 -16.56 -9.50 -12.47
N ILE A 20 -17.59 -9.60 -11.64
CA ILE A 20 -17.74 -8.79 -10.43
C ILE A 20 -17.01 -9.50 -9.30
N TRP A 21 -16.15 -8.78 -8.60
CA TRP A 21 -15.46 -9.28 -7.44
C TRP A 21 -15.36 -8.21 -6.35
N HIS A 22 -15.11 -8.64 -5.14
CA HIS A 22 -14.86 -7.75 -4.01
C HIS A 22 -13.80 -8.36 -3.09
N GLY A 23 -13.23 -7.54 -2.22
CA GLY A 23 -12.23 -7.96 -1.26
C GLY A 23 -12.07 -6.92 -0.16
N PHE A 24 -11.31 -7.26 0.86
CA PHE A 24 -10.99 -6.34 1.95
C PHE A 24 -9.72 -5.57 1.65
N ARG A 25 -9.69 -4.30 2.03
CA ARG A 25 -8.49 -3.47 2.00
C ARG A 25 -7.73 -3.64 3.31
N PRO A 26 -6.38 -3.67 3.28
CA PRO A 26 -5.56 -3.78 4.49
C PRO A 26 -5.50 -2.41 5.20
N MET A 27 -6.54 -2.10 5.96
CA MET A 27 -6.64 -0.82 6.69
C MET A 27 -6.05 -0.95 8.08
N SER A 28 -5.20 0.01 8.47
CA SER A 28 -4.79 0.19 9.86
C SER A 28 -5.79 1.06 10.61
N ALA A 29 -5.77 1.03 11.94
CA ALA A 29 -6.72 1.79 12.75
C ALA A 29 -6.54 3.32 12.64
N ASP A 30 -5.31 3.77 12.41
CA ASP A 30 -4.97 5.20 12.25
C ASP A 30 -4.86 5.64 10.79
N GLY A 31 -5.09 4.73 9.84
CA GLY A 31 -5.02 5.02 8.40
C GLY A 31 -3.60 5.08 7.83
N LEU A 32 -2.57 4.91 8.66
CA LEU A 32 -1.17 4.94 8.23
C LEU A 32 -0.60 3.52 8.08
N PRO A 33 0.26 3.26 7.09
CA PRO A 33 0.88 1.95 6.95
C PRO A 33 1.82 1.61 8.11
N PHE A 34 2.07 0.32 8.29
CA PHE A 34 3.11 -0.19 9.18
C PHE A 34 4.34 -0.52 8.36
N ILE A 35 5.45 0.17 8.61
CA ILE A 35 6.70 0.01 7.85
C ILE A 35 7.86 -0.13 8.83
N GLY A 36 8.55 -1.25 8.80
CA GLY A 36 9.77 -1.42 9.55
C GLY A 36 9.82 -2.62 10.47
N GLN A 37 10.75 -2.58 11.41
CA GLN A 37 11.02 -3.66 12.34
C GLN A 37 9.88 -3.84 13.34
N THR A 38 9.52 -5.08 13.58
CA THR A 38 8.56 -5.47 14.63
C THR A 38 9.27 -5.61 15.98
N LYS A 39 8.53 -6.02 17.01
CA LYS A 39 9.12 -6.36 18.34
C LYS A 39 10.00 -7.60 18.27
N ILE A 40 9.92 -8.39 17.20
CA ILE A 40 10.74 -9.58 17.01
C ILE A 40 11.96 -9.16 16.18
N GLU A 41 13.15 -9.41 16.73
CA GLU A 41 14.40 -9.10 16.05
C GLU A 41 14.48 -9.80 14.68
N GLY A 42 14.87 -9.04 13.64
CA GLY A 42 14.98 -9.55 12.28
C GLY A 42 13.66 -9.69 11.51
N LEU A 43 12.51 -9.43 12.15
CA LEU A 43 11.21 -9.47 11.50
C LEU A 43 10.74 -8.05 11.15
N PHE A 44 10.58 -7.80 9.85
CA PHE A 44 10.13 -6.52 9.31
C PHE A 44 8.76 -6.67 8.66
N VAL A 45 7.99 -5.59 8.63
CA VAL A 45 6.68 -5.54 7.96
C VAL A 45 6.60 -4.32 7.04
N ASN A 46 5.82 -4.45 5.98
CA ASN A 46 5.41 -3.36 5.10
C ASN A 46 3.97 -3.65 4.67
N CYS A 47 3.01 -3.13 5.41
CA CYS A 47 1.59 -3.45 5.22
C CYS A 47 0.67 -2.32 5.70
N GLY A 48 -0.63 -2.47 5.47
CA GLY A 48 -1.62 -1.52 5.95
C GLY A 48 -1.76 -0.27 5.09
N GLN A 49 -1.38 -0.30 3.81
CA GLN A 49 -1.47 0.85 2.89
C GLN A 49 -2.89 1.22 2.48
N GLY A 50 -3.90 0.48 2.92
CA GLY A 50 -5.29 0.76 2.62
C GLY A 50 -5.59 0.73 1.12
N HIS A 51 -6.20 1.80 0.60
CA HIS A 51 -6.52 1.92 -0.83
C HIS A 51 -5.38 2.52 -1.67
N LEU A 52 -4.26 2.90 -1.05
CA LEU A 52 -3.12 3.57 -1.70
C LEU A 52 -1.90 2.67 -1.88
N GLY A 53 -2.06 1.35 -1.82
CA GLY A 53 -0.94 0.41 -1.88
C GLY A 53 -0.08 0.55 -3.12
N TRP A 54 -0.68 0.72 -4.28
CA TRP A 54 0.04 0.96 -5.53
C TRP A 54 0.83 2.28 -5.48
N THR A 55 0.17 3.37 -5.09
CA THR A 55 0.78 4.71 -5.04
C THR A 55 1.95 4.75 -4.04
N LEU A 56 1.81 4.08 -2.90
CA LEU A 56 2.81 4.10 -1.83
C LEU A 56 3.88 3.03 -1.96
N ALA A 57 3.80 2.13 -2.95
CA ALA A 57 4.65 0.95 -3.05
C ALA A 57 6.15 1.29 -3.03
N MET A 58 6.60 2.18 -3.89
CA MET A 58 8.01 2.54 -4.00
C MET A 58 8.52 3.31 -2.77
N GLY A 59 7.72 4.27 -2.28
CA GLY A 59 8.08 5.05 -1.10
C GLY A 59 8.19 4.19 0.16
N SER A 60 7.22 3.31 0.40
CA SER A 60 7.24 2.41 1.55
C SER A 60 8.37 1.38 1.47
N ALA A 61 8.69 0.90 0.27
CA ALA A 61 9.83 0.01 0.06
C ALA A 61 11.16 0.70 0.35
N ALA A 62 11.33 1.95 -0.06
CA ALA A 62 12.54 2.74 0.22
C ALA A 62 12.72 2.95 1.74
N LEU A 63 11.64 3.33 2.46
CA LEU A 63 11.69 3.49 3.91
C LEU A 63 12.05 2.19 4.63
N LEU A 64 11.49 1.06 4.18
CA LEU A 64 11.84 -0.24 4.74
C LEU A 64 13.29 -0.62 4.48
N ALA A 65 13.78 -0.39 3.26
CA ALA A 65 15.17 -0.65 2.89
C ALA A 65 16.15 0.15 3.74
N ASP A 66 15.86 1.43 3.99
CA ASP A 66 16.68 2.27 4.86
C ASP A 66 16.74 1.73 6.29
N GLN A 67 15.61 1.28 6.83
CA GLN A 67 15.58 0.67 8.17
C GLN A 67 16.37 -0.63 8.25
N ILE A 68 16.25 -1.51 7.25
CA ILE A 68 17.02 -2.76 7.19
C ILE A 68 18.52 -2.47 7.13
N GLN A 69 18.93 -1.47 6.36
CA GLN A 69 20.32 -1.05 6.20
C GLN A 69 20.81 -0.13 7.33
N LYS A 70 19.96 0.22 8.29
CA LYS A 70 20.25 1.16 9.39
C LYS A 70 20.73 2.53 8.88
N LYS A 71 20.12 2.99 7.79
CA LYS A 71 20.32 4.32 7.22
C LYS A 71 19.24 5.28 7.69
N ASP A 72 19.57 6.56 7.74
CA ASP A 72 18.59 7.62 7.97
C ASP A 72 17.69 7.76 6.74
N SER A 73 16.40 7.93 7.00
CA SER A 73 15.41 8.16 5.95
C SER A 73 15.21 9.65 5.70
N ASP A 74 14.82 10.02 4.47
CA ASP A 74 14.57 11.40 4.08
C ASP A 74 13.36 12.01 4.79
N ILE A 75 12.48 11.17 5.33
CA ILE A 75 11.29 11.60 6.08
C ILE A 75 11.28 10.98 7.48
N ASP A 76 10.52 11.59 8.38
CA ASP A 76 10.29 11.03 9.71
C ASP A 76 9.51 9.71 9.62
N ILE A 77 10.15 8.62 10.04
CA ILE A 77 9.56 7.28 10.05
C ILE A 77 8.69 6.99 11.28
N GLY A 78 8.77 7.83 12.30
CA GLY A 78 8.06 7.62 13.58
C GLY A 78 6.58 7.25 13.42
N PRO A 79 5.80 7.99 12.61
CA PRO A 79 4.39 7.70 12.39
C PRO A 79 4.09 6.36 11.73
N TYR A 80 5.09 5.75 11.07
CA TYR A 80 4.94 4.51 10.30
C TYR A 80 5.51 3.27 11.00
N LEU A 81 6.15 3.45 12.15
CA LEU A 81 6.77 2.34 12.86
C LEU A 81 5.76 1.23 13.19
N ALA A 82 6.18 -0.02 13.02
CA ALA A 82 5.33 -1.18 13.26
C ALA A 82 4.92 -1.34 14.73
N ASN A 83 5.71 -0.80 15.65
CA ASN A 83 5.49 -0.88 17.09
C ASN A 83 4.92 0.42 17.69
N ARG A 84 4.44 1.36 16.86
CA ARG A 84 3.83 2.58 17.34
C ARG A 84 2.54 2.31 18.13
N SER A 85 2.22 3.19 19.06
CA SER A 85 0.92 3.17 19.72
C SER A 85 -0.18 3.67 18.78
N ILE A 86 -1.28 2.97 18.76
CA ILE A 86 -2.46 3.33 17.98
C ILE A 86 -3.61 3.65 18.92
#